data_a29c547505071daa8d67685e2ba44d63
#
_entry.id   a29c547505071daa8d67685e2ba44d63
#
_cell.length_a   1.000
_cell.length_b   1.000
_cell.length_c   1.000
_cell.angle_alpha   90.00
_cell.angle_beta   90.00
_cell.angle_gamma   90.00
#
_symmetry.space_group_name_H-M   'P 1'
#
loop_
_entity.id
_entity.type
_entity.pdbx_description
1 polymer ?
#
loop_
_entity_poly.entity_id
_entity_poly.type
_entity_poly.pdbx_seq_one_letter_code
_entity_poly.pdbx_strand_id
1 'polypeptide(L)'
;VHILGIPSESFDIYDYRAEKLGPKLESYLEKGDVAAIVYSNPNNPAWICLTEEELRTIGELATRYDAVVIEDLAYLCMDFRRELGHPFQAPYQATVARYTDNYVLMLSGSKIFSYAGQRIAIAAIPEKVYNRFSPELKRRYGIGRLGDSYVLTFLYAASSGTSHSAQYALAAMFGAAADGKLDFVAETGEYARR
;
A
#
# COMPACT_ATOMS: atom_id res chain seq x y z
N VAL A 1 -15.81 0.66 0.52
CA VAL A 1 -16.13 1.45 1.71
C VAL A 1 -17.63 1.58 1.87
N HIS A 2 -18.36 2.16 0.89
CA HIS A 2 -19.82 2.33 0.97
C HIS A 2 -20.59 1.02 1.14
N ILE A 3 -20.21 -0.05 0.42
CA ILE A 3 -20.87 -1.37 0.52
C ILE A 3 -20.80 -1.93 1.95
N LEU A 4 -19.74 -1.63 2.68
CA LEU A 4 -19.52 -2.07 4.06
C LEU A 4 -20.10 -1.11 5.10
N GLY A 5 -20.76 -0.02 4.68
CA GLY A 5 -21.29 1.00 5.58
C GLY A 5 -20.22 1.76 6.38
N ILE A 6 -18.96 1.74 5.92
CA ILE A 6 -17.88 2.46 6.58
C ILE A 6 -17.92 3.93 6.14
N PRO A 7 -18.05 4.89 7.08
CA PRO A 7 -17.97 6.31 6.75
C PRO A 7 -16.65 6.62 6.07
N SER A 8 -16.70 7.43 5.02
CA SER A 8 -15.49 7.88 4.32
C SER A 8 -15.67 9.28 3.78
N GLU A 9 -14.60 10.05 3.87
CA GLU A 9 -14.46 11.35 3.22
C GLU A 9 -13.34 11.26 2.19
N SER A 10 -13.42 12.05 1.13
CA SER A 10 -12.43 12.09 0.08
C SER A 10 -12.22 13.49 -0.44
N PHE A 11 -11.06 13.74 -1.05
CA PHE A 11 -10.76 14.96 -1.76
C PHE A 11 -9.95 14.63 -3.01
N ASP A 12 -9.98 15.53 -4.00
CA ASP A 12 -9.12 15.41 -5.17
C ASP A 12 -7.71 15.87 -4.80
N ILE A 13 -6.76 14.96 -4.88
CA ILE A 13 -5.35 15.23 -4.58
C ILE A 13 -4.77 16.33 -5.49
N TYR A 14 -5.33 16.53 -6.68
CA TYR A 14 -4.89 17.56 -7.62
C TYR A 14 -4.95 18.97 -7.04
N ASP A 15 -5.98 19.23 -6.25
CA ASP A 15 -6.23 20.55 -5.64
C ASP A 15 -5.35 20.81 -4.41
N TYR A 16 -4.77 19.74 -3.86
CA TYR A 16 -4.07 19.75 -2.56
C TYR A 16 -2.68 19.15 -2.64
N ARG A 17 -1.87 19.53 -3.63
CA ARG A 17 -0.47 19.11 -3.79
C ARG A 17 0.48 19.94 -2.91
N ALA A 18 1.67 19.38 -2.65
CA ALA A 18 2.77 20.02 -1.92
C ALA A 18 2.32 20.58 -0.55
N GLU A 19 2.54 21.87 -0.29
CA GLU A 19 2.24 22.52 0.99
C GLU A 19 0.75 22.51 1.38
N LYS A 20 -0.15 22.29 0.43
CA LYS A 20 -1.60 22.22 0.70
C LYS A 20 -2.05 20.87 1.27
N LEU A 21 -1.26 19.81 1.06
CA LEU A 21 -1.64 18.45 1.44
C LEU A 21 -1.75 18.31 2.96
N GLY A 22 -0.76 18.80 3.69
CA GLY A 22 -0.72 18.71 5.15
C GLY A 22 -1.97 19.31 5.82
N PRO A 23 -2.27 20.60 5.62
CA PRO A 23 -3.46 21.23 6.19
C PRO A 23 -4.77 20.53 5.78
N LYS A 24 -4.85 20.02 4.55
CA LYS A 24 -6.05 19.33 4.08
C LYS A 24 -6.26 18.00 4.79
N LEU A 25 -5.23 17.16 4.91
CA LEU A 25 -5.30 15.91 5.64
C LEU A 25 -5.59 16.14 7.13
N GLU A 26 -4.89 17.10 7.73
CA GLU A 26 -5.04 17.42 9.14
C GLU A 26 -6.47 17.85 9.47
N SER A 27 -7.14 18.60 8.59
CA SER A 27 -8.54 19.00 8.77
C SER A 27 -9.54 17.83 8.88
N TYR A 28 -9.16 16.65 8.40
CA TYR A 28 -9.92 15.42 8.63
C TYR A 28 -9.49 14.71 9.90
N LEU A 29 -8.19 14.58 10.12
CA LEU A 29 -7.61 13.83 11.24
C LEU A 29 -7.92 14.46 12.60
N GLU A 30 -7.98 15.78 12.68
CA GLU A 30 -8.35 16.54 13.89
C GLU A 30 -9.74 16.19 14.43
N LYS A 31 -10.64 15.64 13.60
CA LYS A 31 -11.96 15.19 14.02
C LYS A 31 -11.90 14.00 14.98
N GLY A 32 -10.78 13.26 14.98
CA GLY A 32 -10.53 12.14 15.90
C GLY A 32 -11.26 10.84 15.57
N ASP A 33 -11.93 10.75 14.43
CA ASP A 33 -12.71 9.59 13.97
C ASP A 33 -12.13 8.91 12.73
N VAL A 34 -10.99 9.40 12.22
CA VAL A 34 -10.30 8.83 11.04
C VAL A 34 -9.34 7.73 11.46
N ALA A 35 -9.67 6.49 11.15
CA ALA A 35 -8.83 5.33 11.46
C ALA A 35 -7.78 5.04 10.38
N ALA A 36 -8.03 5.42 9.12
CA ALA A 36 -7.13 5.11 8.01
C ALA A 36 -7.14 6.18 6.92
N ILE A 37 -5.99 6.34 6.27
CA ILE A 37 -5.77 7.12 5.05
C ILE A 37 -5.52 6.12 3.92
N VAL A 38 -6.27 6.21 2.81
CA VAL A 38 -6.17 5.25 1.69
C VAL A 38 -5.90 5.99 0.40
N TYR A 39 -4.86 5.59 -0.34
CA TYR A 39 -4.55 6.12 -1.67
C TYR A 39 -3.74 5.11 -2.49
N SER A 40 -3.70 5.30 -3.81
CA SER A 40 -2.78 4.58 -4.71
C SER A 40 -1.62 5.47 -5.15
N ASN A 41 -0.41 4.88 -5.32
CA ASN A 41 0.80 5.61 -5.70
C ASN A 41 1.74 4.75 -6.56
N PRO A 42 1.87 5.00 -7.87
CA PRO A 42 1.12 5.98 -8.69
C PRO A 42 -0.39 5.81 -8.65
N ASN A 43 -1.11 6.92 -8.76
CA ASN A 43 -2.57 6.92 -8.69
C ASN A 43 -3.23 6.47 -9.99
N ASN A 44 -4.27 5.69 -9.90
CA ASN A 44 -5.16 5.35 -11.01
C ASN A 44 -6.55 5.98 -10.73
N PRO A 45 -7.12 6.80 -11.66
CA PRO A 45 -6.73 6.98 -13.08
C PRO A 45 -5.84 8.20 -13.35
N ALA A 46 -5.60 9.07 -12.38
CA ALA A 46 -4.99 10.38 -12.60
C ALA A 46 -3.48 10.34 -12.89
N TRP A 47 -2.83 9.18 -12.70
CA TRP A 47 -1.38 8.99 -12.81
C TRP A 47 -0.55 9.98 -11.96
N ILE A 48 -1.09 10.40 -10.85
CA ILE A 48 -0.37 11.23 -9.89
C ILE A 48 0.60 10.32 -9.12
N CYS A 49 1.87 10.70 -9.12
CA CYS A 49 2.87 10.14 -8.24
C CYS A 49 3.12 11.13 -7.10
N LEU A 50 3.02 10.68 -5.87
CA LEU A 50 3.34 11.48 -4.70
C LEU A 50 4.84 11.74 -4.62
N THR A 51 5.21 12.93 -4.18
CA THR A 51 6.61 13.29 -3.92
C THR A 51 7.06 12.72 -2.58
N GLU A 52 8.37 12.66 -2.35
CA GLU A 52 8.91 12.23 -1.05
C GLU A 52 8.45 13.14 0.09
N GLU A 53 8.29 14.45 -0.18
CA GLU A 53 7.79 15.41 0.81
C GLU A 53 6.30 15.20 1.12
N GLU A 54 5.49 14.91 0.13
CA GLU A 54 4.08 14.56 0.32
C GLU A 54 3.92 13.27 1.12
N LEU A 55 4.73 12.24 0.81
CA LEU A 55 4.76 10.97 1.56
C LEU A 55 5.24 11.17 3.00
N ARG A 56 6.24 12.04 3.22
CA ARG A 56 6.69 12.43 4.54
C ARG A 56 5.55 13.08 5.34
N THR A 57 4.88 14.05 4.75
CA THR A 57 3.74 14.75 5.37
C THR A 57 2.64 13.76 5.76
N ILE A 58 2.27 12.83 4.88
CA ILE A 58 1.29 11.78 5.17
C ILE A 58 1.76 10.91 6.33
N GLY A 59 3.02 10.45 6.30
CA GLY A 59 3.58 9.58 7.33
C GLY A 59 3.66 10.22 8.71
N GLU A 60 4.07 11.49 8.78
CA GLU A 60 4.14 12.26 10.02
C GLU A 60 2.75 12.48 10.63
N LEU A 61 1.76 12.86 9.80
CA LEU A 61 0.38 13.01 10.23
C LEU A 61 -0.22 11.68 10.67
N ALA A 62 0.00 10.61 9.93
CA ALA A 62 -0.46 9.26 10.30
C ALA A 62 0.12 8.82 11.66
N THR A 63 1.38 9.16 11.92
CA THR A 63 2.02 8.88 13.22
C THR A 63 1.41 9.74 14.34
N ARG A 64 1.23 11.03 14.10
CA ARG A 64 0.70 11.98 15.08
C ARG A 64 -0.73 11.66 15.51
N TYR A 65 -1.58 11.27 14.56
CA TYR A 65 -3.00 11.00 14.78
C TYR A 65 -3.33 9.51 14.94
N ASP A 66 -2.31 8.65 15.00
CA ASP A 66 -2.43 7.18 15.10
C ASP A 66 -3.33 6.55 14.02
N ALA A 67 -3.38 7.16 12.84
CA ALA A 67 -4.08 6.63 11.67
C ALA A 67 -3.18 5.63 10.92
N VAL A 68 -3.80 4.62 10.28
CA VAL A 68 -3.07 3.66 9.43
C VAL A 68 -3.12 4.11 7.98
N VAL A 69 -1.98 4.19 7.31
CA VAL A 69 -1.91 4.45 5.87
C VAL A 69 -2.02 3.14 5.09
N ILE A 70 -3.01 3.03 4.22
CA ILE A 70 -3.12 1.94 3.25
C ILE A 70 -2.68 2.49 1.90
N GLU A 71 -1.43 2.18 1.52
CA GLU A 71 -0.84 2.61 0.26
C GLU A 71 -0.95 1.49 -0.78
N ASP A 72 -1.78 1.70 -1.80
CA ASP A 72 -1.93 0.78 -2.93
C ASP A 72 -0.81 1.01 -3.95
N LEU A 73 0.09 0.06 -4.04
CA LEU A 73 1.25 0.03 -4.94
C LEU A 73 1.01 -0.90 -6.15
N ALA A 74 -0.22 -0.94 -6.67
CA ALA A 74 -0.51 -1.73 -7.87
C ALA A 74 0.37 -1.34 -9.07
N TYR A 75 0.84 -0.09 -9.11
CA TYR A 75 1.72 0.46 -10.14
C TYR A 75 3.15 0.69 -9.62
N LEU A 76 3.61 -0.15 -8.71
CA LEU A 76 4.98 -0.10 -8.19
C LEU A 76 6.00 -0.05 -9.35
N CYS A 77 7.05 0.77 -9.21
CA CYS A 77 8.10 1.01 -10.20
C CYS A 77 7.64 1.72 -11.50
N MET A 78 6.44 2.29 -11.51
CA MET A 78 5.92 3.03 -12.66
C MET A 78 5.86 4.55 -12.42
N ASP A 79 6.70 5.09 -11.54
CA ASP A 79 6.96 6.53 -11.47
C ASP A 79 8.07 6.88 -12.46
N PHE A 80 7.69 7.23 -13.68
CA PHE A 80 8.62 7.51 -14.78
C PHE A 80 9.22 8.93 -14.77
N ARG A 81 9.00 9.69 -13.71
CA ARG A 81 9.61 11.05 -13.55
C ARG A 81 11.09 10.98 -13.19
N ARG A 82 11.58 9.82 -12.78
CA ARG A 82 12.97 9.58 -12.41
C ARG A 82 13.39 8.15 -12.74
N GLU A 83 14.68 7.94 -12.90
CA GLU A 83 15.23 6.59 -13.01
C GLU A 83 15.20 5.92 -11.64
N LEU A 84 14.79 4.67 -11.63
CA LEU A 84 14.86 3.78 -10.48
C LEU A 84 16.04 2.81 -10.67
N GLY A 85 16.56 2.29 -9.58
CA GLY A 85 17.57 1.23 -9.60
C GLY A 85 16.98 -0.11 -10.03
N HIS A 86 17.84 -1.10 -10.15
CA HIS A 86 17.41 -2.49 -10.34
C HIS A 86 16.68 -3.03 -9.11
N PRO A 87 15.99 -4.16 -9.18
CA PRO A 87 15.37 -4.79 -8.03
C PRO A 87 16.37 -4.93 -6.86
N PHE A 88 15.94 -4.53 -5.67
CA PHE A 88 16.74 -4.51 -4.43
C PHE A 88 17.97 -3.59 -4.45
N GLN A 89 18.07 -2.68 -5.42
CA GLN A 89 19.14 -1.68 -5.53
C GLN A 89 18.55 -0.27 -5.63
N ALA A 90 19.16 0.66 -4.88
CA ALA A 90 18.74 2.07 -4.93
C ALA A 90 19.08 2.70 -6.32
N PRO A 91 18.37 3.75 -6.72
CA PRO A 91 17.27 4.42 -5.99
C PRO A 91 15.94 3.67 -6.07
N TYR A 92 15.23 3.59 -4.95
CA TYR A 92 13.93 2.94 -4.88
C TYR A 92 12.80 3.94 -5.14
N GLN A 93 11.62 3.42 -5.58
CA GLN A 93 10.40 4.21 -5.50
C GLN A 93 10.10 4.54 -4.05
N ALA A 94 9.82 5.81 -3.76
CA ALA A 94 9.43 6.23 -2.43
C ALA A 94 8.05 5.69 -2.07
N THR A 95 7.88 5.28 -0.82
CA THR A 95 6.63 4.87 -0.21
C THR A 95 6.49 5.50 1.17
N VAL A 96 5.29 5.50 1.73
CA VAL A 96 5.06 6.03 3.07
C VAL A 96 5.81 5.27 4.16
N ALA A 97 6.16 4.01 3.93
CA ALA A 97 6.90 3.15 4.86
C ALA A 97 8.26 3.74 5.28
N ARG A 98 8.78 4.70 4.54
CA ARG A 98 10.02 5.42 4.88
C ARG A 98 9.83 6.42 6.03
N TYR A 99 8.58 6.83 6.30
CA TYR A 99 8.29 7.96 7.17
C TYR A 99 7.38 7.63 8.35
N THR A 100 6.85 6.42 8.42
CA THR A 100 6.00 5.96 9.52
C THR A 100 6.01 4.44 9.61
N ASP A 101 5.70 3.89 10.79
CA ASP A 101 5.38 2.47 11.01
C ASP A 101 3.86 2.22 11.08
N ASN A 102 3.05 3.22 10.76
CA ASN A 102 1.59 3.09 10.72
C ASN A 102 1.11 2.86 9.28
N TYR A 103 1.53 1.77 8.64
CA TYR A 103 1.17 1.52 7.25
C TYR A 103 0.76 0.08 6.96
N VAL A 104 0.07 -0.09 5.85
CA VAL A 104 -0.11 -1.34 5.10
C VAL A 104 0.21 -1.04 3.65
N LEU A 105 1.26 -1.65 3.09
CA LEU A 105 1.57 -1.55 1.67
C LEU A 105 0.90 -2.71 0.93
N MET A 106 0.17 -2.39 -0.14
CA MET A 106 -0.50 -3.38 -0.99
C MET A 106 0.26 -3.52 -2.31
N LEU A 107 1.11 -4.55 -2.42
CA LEU A 107 1.94 -4.79 -3.61
C LEU A 107 1.25 -5.81 -4.52
N SER A 108 0.92 -5.40 -5.74
CA SER A 108 0.23 -6.27 -6.70
C SER A 108 1.19 -6.86 -7.73
N GLY A 109 1.10 -8.17 -7.99
CA GLY A 109 1.76 -8.80 -9.12
C GLY A 109 1.17 -8.44 -10.49
N SER A 110 0.00 -7.78 -10.50
CA SER A 110 -0.76 -7.52 -11.72
C SER A 110 0.00 -6.71 -12.77
N LYS A 111 0.78 -5.70 -12.35
CA LYS A 111 1.46 -4.77 -13.26
C LYS A 111 2.96 -5.05 -13.34
N ILE A 112 3.64 -5.16 -12.21
CA ILE A 112 5.10 -5.38 -12.17
C ILE A 112 5.54 -6.70 -12.82
N PHE A 113 4.67 -7.72 -12.82
CA PHE A 113 4.95 -9.02 -13.43
C PHE A 113 3.95 -9.42 -14.53
N SER A 114 3.13 -8.48 -15.01
CA SER A 114 2.05 -8.78 -15.99
C SER A 114 1.15 -9.95 -15.56
N TYR A 115 0.95 -10.12 -14.23
CA TYR A 115 0.34 -11.30 -13.61
C TYR A 115 -1.12 -11.05 -13.16
N ALA A 116 -1.81 -10.14 -13.85
CA ALA A 116 -3.14 -9.65 -13.46
C ALA A 116 -4.20 -10.76 -13.38
N GLY A 117 -4.14 -11.75 -14.28
CA GLY A 117 -5.10 -12.86 -14.34
C GLY A 117 -5.09 -13.77 -13.10
N GLN A 118 -3.99 -13.81 -12.37
CA GLN A 118 -3.83 -14.70 -11.21
C GLN A 118 -4.37 -14.13 -9.89
N ARG A 119 -4.81 -12.88 -9.88
CA ARG A 119 -5.46 -12.23 -8.74
C ARG A 119 -4.67 -12.36 -7.44
N ILE A 120 -3.37 -12.00 -7.47
CA ILE A 120 -2.44 -12.12 -6.36
C ILE A 120 -1.79 -10.79 -5.99
N ALA A 121 -1.69 -10.52 -4.70
CA ALA A 121 -1.00 -9.37 -4.14
C ALA A 121 -0.38 -9.75 -2.78
N ILE A 122 0.51 -8.91 -2.30
CA ILE A 122 1.15 -9.02 -0.99
C ILE A 122 0.72 -7.81 -0.16
N ALA A 123 0.35 -8.03 1.10
CA ALA A 123 0.22 -6.99 2.09
C ALA A 123 1.48 -6.97 2.96
N ALA A 124 2.27 -5.91 2.90
CA ALA A 124 3.40 -5.70 3.81
C ALA A 124 2.91 -4.87 5.00
N ILE A 125 2.94 -5.49 6.18
CA ILE A 125 2.39 -4.92 7.41
C ILE A 125 3.53 -4.89 8.44
N PRO A 126 3.93 -3.71 8.97
CA PRO A 126 4.96 -3.62 9.98
C PRO A 126 4.49 -4.21 11.31
N GLU A 127 5.44 -4.63 12.11
CA GLU A 127 5.18 -5.31 13.37
C GLU A 127 4.29 -4.49 14.33
N LYS A 128 4.46 -3.17 14.34
CA LYS A 128 3.62 -2.25 15.11
C LYS A 128 2.14 -2.37 14.76
N VAL A 129 1.80 -2.36 13.47
CA VAL A 129 0.41 -2.47 12.98
C VAL A 129 -0.09 -3.90 13.10
N TYR A 130 0.74 -4.89 12.77
CA TYR A 130 0.40 -6.31 12.90
C TYR A 130 -0.02 -6.67 14.33
N ASN A 131 0.75 -6.22 15.31
CA ASN A 131 0.52 -6.52 16.74
C ASN A 131 -0.51 -5.57 17.41
N ARG A 132 -1.05 -4.59 16.71
CA ARG A 132 -2.07 -3.69 17.24
C ARG A 132 -3.25 -4.50 17.77
N PHE A 133 -3.58 -4.34 19.04
CA PHE A 133 -4.68 -5.04 19.68
C PHE A 133 -5.97 -4.25 19.60
N SER A 134 -7.05 -4.91 19.18
CA SER A 134 -8.40 -4.37 19.16
C SER A 134 -9.33 -5.23 20.03
N PRO A 135 -9.88 -4.68 21.12
CA PRO A 135 -10.89 -5.37 21.92
C PRO A 135 -12.11 -5.78 21.11
N GLU A 136 -12.49 -4.97 20.12
CA GLU A 136 -13.64 -5.24 19.26
C GLU A 136 -13.38 -6.44 18.31
N LEU A 137 -12.19 -6.56 17.73
CA LEU A 137 -11.80 -7.75 16.97
C LEU A 137 -11.81 -8.99 17.87
N LYS A 138 -11.28 -8.88 19.10
CA LYS A 138 -11.31 -9.97 20.06
C LYS A 138 -12.73 -10.39 20.39
N ARG A 139 -13.62 -9.44 20.61
CA ARG A 139 -15.03 -9.70 20.90
C ARG A 139 -15.76 -10.39 19.75
N ARG A 140 -15.53 -9.91 18.52
CA ARG A 140 -16.22 -10.43 17.30
C ARG A 140 -15.68 -11.77 16.81
N TYR A 141 -14.35 -11.92 16.80
CA TYR A 141 -13.69 -13.02 16.10
C TYR A 141 -12.86 -13.92 17.02
N GLY A 142 -12.81 -13.62 18.31
CA GLY A 142 -11.94 -14.36 19.24
C GLY A 142 -10.46 -14.04 19.11
N ILE A 143 -10.06 -13.24 18.13
CA ILE A 143 -8.67 -12.88 17.79
C ILE A 143 -8.56 -11.36 17.90
N GLY A 144 -7.64 -10.86 18.76
CA GLY A 144 -7.55 -9.42 19.05
C GLY A 144 -6.42 -8.72 18.30
N ARG A 145 -5.34 -9.42 17.87
CA ARG A 145 -4.28 -8.79 17.08
C ARG A 145 -4.75 -8.56 15.65
N LEU A 146 -4.48 -7.37 15.12
CA LEU A 146 -4.94 -6.96 13.79
C LEU A 146 -4.42 -7.88 12.69
N GLY A 147 -3.14 -8.19 12.70
CA GLY A 147 -2.52 -9.06 11.68
C GLY A 147 -3.09 -10.48 11.70
N ASP A 148 -3.24 -11.08 12.88
CA ASP A 148 -3.86 -12.41 13.00
C ASP A 148 -5.32 -12.38 12.54
N SER A 149 -6.07 -11.33 12.90
CA SER A 149 -7.45 -11.16 12.45
C SER A 149 -7.53 -11.00 10.94
N TYR A 150 -6.58 -10.25 10.35
CA TYR A 150 -6.51 -10.10 8.89
C TYR A 150 -6.32 -11.44 8.18
N VAL A 151 -5.37 -12.26 8.63
CA VAL A 151 -5.04 -13.54 7.99
C VAL A 151 -6.12 -14.59 8.25
N LEU A 152 -6.50 -14.79 9.52
CA LEU A 152 -7.33 -15.93 9.94
C LEU A 152 -8.83 -15.68 9.79
N THR A 153 -9.26 -14.41 9.71
CA THR A 153 -10.67 -14.08 9.54
C THR A 153 -10.95 -13.44 8.19
N PHE A 154 -10.39 -12.27 7.89
CA PHE A 154 -10.75 -11.55 6.66
C PHE A 154 -10.27 -12.26 5.41
N LEU A 155 -9.00 -12.60 5.32
CA LEU A 155 -8.44 -13.24 4.12
C LEU A 155 -9.08 -14.61 3.89
N TYR A 156 -9.16 -15.42 4.93
CA TYR A 156 -9.77 -16.75 4.83
C TYR A 156 -11.28 -16.66 4.54
N ALA A 157 -12.02 -15.85 5.29
CA ALA A 157 -13.47 -15.74 5.12
C ALA A 157 -13.87 -15.14 3.78
N ALA A 158 -13.09 -14.18 3.24
CA ALA A 158 -13.40 -13.51 1.98
C ALA A 158 -12.99 -14.32 0.74
N SER A 159 -12.02 -15.23 0.84
CA SER A 159 -11.44 -15.90 -0.32
C SER A 159 -11.25 -17.41 -0.16
N SER A 160 -11.59 -17.99 1.00
CA SER A 160 -11.25 -19.38 1.37
C SER A 160 -9.75 -19.68 1.29
N GLY A 161 -8.93 -18.66 1.32
CA GLY A 161 -7.49 -18.68 1.13
C GLY A 161 -7.06 -18.17 -0.24
N THR A 162 -5.79 -17.80 -0.35
CA THR A 162 -5.19 -17.32 -1.58
C THR A 162 -4.78 -18.51 -2.47
N SER A 163 -4.92 -18.36 -3.80
CA SER A 163 -4.51 -19.39 -4.76
C SER A 163 -3.06 -19.84 -4.52
N HIS A 164 -2.87 -21.12 -4.25
CA HIS A 164 -1.58 -21.71 -3.90
C HIS A 164 -0.55 -21.58 -5.05
N SER A 165 -0.96 -21.92 -6.28
CA SER A 165 -0.10 -21.79 -7.46
C SER A 165 0.33 -20.33 -7.72
N ALA A 166 -0.59 -19.37 -7.55
CA ALA A 166 -0.28 -17.98 -7.72
C ALA A 166 0.72 -17.45 -6.66
N GLN A 167 0.63 -17.92 -5.40
CA GLN A 167 1.60 -17.59 -4.35
C GLN A 167 3.00 -18.07 -4.69
N TYR A 168 3.13 -19.35 -5.09
CA TYR A 168 4.44 -19.92 -5.44
C TYR A 168 5.05 -19.23 -6.67
N ALA A 169 4.25 -18.93 -7.69
CA ALA A 169 4.74 -18.23 -8.86
C ALA A 169 5.18 -16.80 -8.54
N LEU A 170 4.42 -16.06 -7.72
CA LEU A 170 4.81 -14.72 -7.27
C LEU A 170 6.10 -14.77 -6.43
N ALA A 171 6.22 -15.73 -5.52
CA ALA A 171 7.44 -15.94 -4.74
C ALA A 171 8.65 -16.27 -5.61
N ALA A 172 8.47 -17.11 -6.64
CA ALA A 172 9.53 -17.46 -7.59
C ALA A 172 9.99 -16.23 -8.41
N MET A 173 9.06 -15.34 -8.82
CA MET A 173 9.40 -14.11 -9.55
C MET A 173 10.20 -13.14 -8.67
N PHE A 174 9.81 -12.95 -7.41
CA PHE A 174 10.59 -12.15 -6.48
C PHE A 174 11.95 -12.78 -6.16
N GLY A 175 12.00 -14.11 -6.01
CA GLY A 175 13.26 -14.83 -5.83
C GLY A 175 14.21 -14.67 -7.03
N ALA A 176 13.69 -14.80 -8.24
CA ALA A 176 14.47 -14.56 -9.46
C ALA A 176 14.99 -13.11 -9.55
N ALA A 177 14.18 -12.14 -9.11
CA ALA A 177 14.61 -10.75 -9.04
C ALA A 177 15.72 -10.54 -7.97
N ALA A 178 15.59 -11.17 -6.80
CA ALA A 178 16.60 -11.13 -5.77
C ALA A 178 17.94 -11.75 -6.21
N ASP A 179 17.86 -12.80 -7.03
CA ASP A 179 19.03 -13.45 -7.65
C ASP A 179 19.62 -12.66 -8.86
N GLY A 180 19.03 -11.53 -9.24
CA GLY A 180 19.43 -10.75 -10.41
C GLY A 180 19.08 -11.40 -11.76
N LYS A 181 18.19 -12.40 -11.77
CA LYS A 181 17.74 -13.11 -12.98
C LYS A 181 16.52 -12.48 -13.65
N LEU A 182 15.83 -11.60 -12.93
CA LEU A 182 14.63 -10.88 -13.39
C LEU A 182 14.72 -9.42 -12.97
N ASP A 183 14.66 -8.51 -13.93
CA ASP A 183 14.64 -7.08 -13.69
C ASP A 183 13.27 -6.50 -14.03
N PHE A 184 12.34 -6.60 -13.10
CA PHE A 184 11.00 -6.07 -13.29
C PHE A 184 10.96 -4.54 -13.34
N VAL A 185 11.99 -3.84 -12.84
CA VAL A 185 12.08 -2.37 -12.94
C VAL A 185 12.38 -1.98 -14.38
N ALA A 186 13.36 -2.63 -15.02
CA ALA A 186 13.66 -2.40 -16.42
C ALA A 186 12.48 -2.80 -17.34
N GLU A 187 11.80 -3.92 -17.05
CA GLU A 187 10.63 -4.36 -17.79
C GLU A 187 9.46 -3.35 -17.70
N THR A 188 9.19 -2.82 -16.50
CA THR A 188 8.16 -1.78 -16.36
C THR A 188 8.54 -0.47 -17.01
N GLY A 189 9.84 -0.15 -17.07
CA GLY A 189 10.38 1.01 -17.77
C GLY A 189 10.07 1.05 -19.29
N GLU A 190 9.78 -0.10 -19.90
CA GLU A 190 9.35 -0.15 -21.30
C GLU A 190 8.02 0.58 -21.55
N TYR A 191 7.15 0.67 -20.53
CA TYR A 191 5.90 1.43 -20.68
C TYR A 191 6.14 2.94 -20.83
N ALA A 192 7.24 3.47 -20.29
CA ALA A 192 7.58 4.89 -20.44
C ALA A 192 8.01 5.25 -21.88
N ARG A 193 8.40 4.26 -22.69
CA ARG A 193 8.89 4.45 -24.06
C ARG A 193 7.79 4.36 -25.12
N ARG A 194 6.60 3.92 -24.74
CA ARG A 194 5.44 3.71 -25.61
C ARG A 194 4.40 4.81 -25.47
#